data_5b9e0d2f28d28d14e3792036898b1f0f
#
_entry.id   5b9e0d2f28d28d14e3792036898b1f0f
#
_cell.length_a   1.000
_cell.length_b   1.000
_cell.length_c   1.000
_cell.angle_alpha   90.00
_cell.angle_beta   90.00
_cell.angle_gamma   90.00
#
_symmetry.space_group_name_H-M   'P 1'
#
loop_
_entity.id
_entity.type
_entity.pdbx_description
1 polymer ?
#
loop_
_entity_poly.entity_id
_entity_poly.type
_entity_poly.pdbx_seq_one_letter_code
_entity_poly.pdbx_strand_id
1 'polypeptide(L)'
;MDEALIRKQEEELQHTGRYYKHICFLCVPLLFVSCYLYGLRPLLLCGFALLMGNLCDRLISLLRRRVYRPGDYSNESFALVIALLMPATVDWYVLAAAIVAGVLIGKEVFGGYGSYPFNPAAVGYAVAAVSWPEQVFRYPPPYTSIPLWDASGVATASTISDTLRSGGLINLSGLSLALGEYAAPMGAGSALVLVACGLFLWVQKDIKLSAALSFLVTAGVIVFLFPRQLGLTEDASFAVSAMFRLRCVRDELLTGAMIFSAVFLLNEPYTCAHHRLGRILYGIMVGAFTMGFRYFGVYETGVCFALLAVNSISGWLDRTEVHLYELLHSSWKKQTGKGDAV
;
A
#
# COMPACT_ATOMS: atom_id res chain seq x y z
N MET A 1 -15.03 -28.40 -20.80
CA MET A 1 -14.59 -27.10 -20.23
C MET A 1 -14.28 -26.21 -21.43
N ASP A 2 -15.01 -25.11 -21.62
CA ASP A 2 -14.95 -24.31 -22.85
C ASP A 2 -13.56 -23.73 -23.12
N GLU A 3 -13.04 -23.92 -24.33
CA GLU A 3 -11.75 -23.34 -24.75
C GLU A 3 -11.69 -21.82 -24.52
N ALA A 4 -12.81 -21.12 -24.64
CA ALA A 4 -12.93 -19.70 -24.35
C ALA A 4 -12.66 -19.37 -22.86
N LEU A 5 -13.07 -20.24 -21.96
CA LEU A 5 -12.85 -20.08 -20.51
C LEU A 5 -11.37 -20.30 -20.15
N ILE A 6 -10.74 -21.28 -20.79
CA ILE A 6 -9.31 -21.57 -20.61
C ILE A 6 -8.47 -20.41 -21.12
N ARG A 7 -8.75 -19.89 -22.31
CA ARG A 7 -8.04 -18.72 -22.86
C ARG A 7 -8.19 -17.49 -21.97
N LYS A 8 -9.38 -17.24 -21.46
CA LYS A 8 -9.61 -16.10 -20.55
C LYS A 8 -8.83 -16.24 -19.24
N GLN A 9 -8.75 -17.43 -18.67
CA GLN A 9 -7.93 -17.68 -17.49
C GLN A 9 -6.43 -17.53 -17.76
N GLU A 10 -5.95 -17.96 -18.92
CA GLU A 10 -4.55 -17.79 -19.32
C GLU A 10 -4.20 -16.30 -19.53
N GLU A 11 -5.10 -15.52 -20.15
CA GLU A 11 -4.92 -14.07 -20.32
C GLU A 11 -4.88 -13.33 -18.97
N GLU A 12 -5.77 -13.68 -18.03
CA GLU A 12 -5.78 -13.12 -16.67
C GLU A 12 -4.49 -13.48 -15.92
N LEU A 13 -4.01 -14.71 -16.04
CA LEU A 13 -2.77 -15.16 -15.42
C LEU A 13 -1.54 -14.43 -15.97
N GLN A 14 -1.49 -14.24 -17.30
CA GLN A 14 -0.42 -13.48 -17.95
C GLN A 14 -0.44 -12.00 -17.58
N HIS A 15 -1.62 -11.39 -17.48
CA HIS A 15 -1.75 -10.00 -17.06
C HIS A 15 -1.26 -9.81 -15.63
N THR A 16 -1.63 -10.72 -14.72
CA THR A 16 -1.22 -10.64 -13.32
C THR A 16 0.29 -10.88 -13.15
N GLY A 17 0.88 -11.82 -13.87
CA GLY A 17 2.32 -12.04 -13.87
C GLY A 17 3.10 -10.82 -14.39
N ARG A 18 2.56 -10.09 -15.38
CA ARG A 18 3.13 -8.83 -15.87
C ARG A 18 3.07 -7.73 -14.80
N TYR A 19 1.96 -7.62 -14.07
CA TYR A 19 1.81 -6.68 -12.95
C TYR A 19 2.92 -6.85 -11.91
N TYR A 20 3.17 -8.07 -11.42
CA TYR A 20 4.23 -8.30 -10.41
C TYR A 20 5.64 -8.02 -10.93
N LYS A 21 5.91 -8.31 -12.22
CA LYS A 21 7.18 -7.91 -12.86
C LYS A 21 7.36 -6.40 -12.86
N HIS A 22 6.32 -5.65 -13.20
CA HIS A 22 6.37 -4.19 -13.19
C HIS A 22 6.51 -3.63 -11.77
N ILE A 23 5.88 -4.25 -10.76
CA ILE A 23 6.09 -3.87 -9.35
C ILE A 23 7.57 -4.07 -8.97
N CYS A 24 8.17 -5.23 -9.25
CA CYS A 24 9.60 -5.46 -8.99
C CYS A 24 10.48 -4.43 -9.69
N PHE A 25 10.18 -4.11 -10.96
CA PHE A 25 10.92 -3.11 -11.71
C PHE A 25 10.82 -1.71 -11.09
N LEU A 26 9.63 -1.32 -10.64
CA LEU A 26 9.39 -0.01 -10.02
C LEU A 26 9.95 0.11 -8.59
N CYS A 27 10.24 -1.00 -7.93
CA CYS A 27 10.99 -0.97 -6.66
C CYS A 27 12.44 -0.50 -6.86
N VAL A 28 13.01 -0.63 -8.08
CA VAL A 28 14.40 -0.21 -8.36
C VAL A 28 14.60 1.31 -8.20
N PRO A 29 13.83 2.21 -8.85
CA PRO A 29 14.00 3.65 -8.64
C PRO A 29 13.77 4.07 -7.18
N LEU A 30 12.82 3.43 -6.46
CA LEU A 30 12.62 3.69 -5.03
C LEU A 30 13.84 3.27 -4.21
N LEU A 31 14.45 2.14 -4.55
CA LEU A 31 15.69 1.69 -3.92
C LEU A 31 16.85 2.65 -4.18
N PHE A 32 16.97 3.24 -5.37
CA PHE A 32 17.98 4.26 -5.66
C PHE A 32 17.83 5.47 -4.76
N VAL A 33 16.60 5.99 -4.60
CA VAL A 33 16.32 7.10 -3.68
C VAL A 33 16.67 6.72 -2.24
N SER A 34 16.30 5.51 -1.81
CA SER A 34 16.61 5.01 -0.47
C SER A 34 18.12 4.91 -0.23
N CYS A 35 18.87 4.44 -1.22
CA CYS A 35 20.33 4.37 -1.15
C CYS A 35 20.98 5.76 -1.11
N TYR A 36 20.41 6.72 -1.81
CA TYR A 36 20.87 8.11 -1.76
C TYR A 36 20.66 8.73 -0.37
N LEU A 37 19.55 8.44 0.29
CA LEU A 37 19.20 9.00 1.61
C LEU A 37 19.90 8.28 2.77
N TYR A 38 20.07 6.95 2.70
CA TYR A 38 20.48 6.11 3.83
C TYR A 38 21.75 5.27 3.59
N GLY A 39 22.40 5.45 2.45
CA GLY A 39 23.58 4.66 2.08
C GLY A 39 23.23 3.29 1.49
N LEU A 40 24.16 2.34 1.56
CA LEU A 40 24.02 1.02 0.90
C LEU A 40 23.16 0.00 1.66
N ARG A 41 22.79 0.26 2.90
CA ARG A 41 22.01 -0.69 3.71
C ARG A 41 20.64 -1.04 3.09
N PRO A 42 19.83 -0.10 2.52
CA PRO A 42 18.60 -0.44 1.82
C PRO A 42 18.77 -1.46 0.69
N LEU A 43 19.88 -1.38 -0.05
CA LEU A 43 20.18 -2.36 -1.09
C LEU A 43 20.37 -3.78 -0.52
N LEU A 44 21.09 -3.88 0.58
CA LEU A 44 21.29 -5.17 1.26
C LEU A 44 20.00 -5.72 1.84
N LEU A 45 19.16 -4.87 2.47
CA LEU A 45 17.86 -5.26 3.01
C LEU A 45 16.90 -5.75 1.91
N CYS A 46 16.83 -5.06 0.76
CA CYS A 46 16.04 -5.50 -0.38
C CYS A 46 16.58 -6.78 -1.01
N GLY A 47 17.91 -6.93 -1.12
CA GLY A 47 18.56 -8.17 -1.55
C GLY A 47 18.25 -9.34 -0.63
N PHE A 48 18.32 -9.13 0.68
CA PHE A 48 17.93 -10.11 1.68
C PHE A 48 16.44 -10.46 1.60
N ALA A 49 15.57 -9.46 1.38
CA ALA A 49 14.15 -9.67 1.21
C ALA A 49 13.85 -10.59 0.01
N LEU A 50 14.51 -10.37 -1.13
CA LEU A 50 14.39 -11.25 -2.30
C LEU A 50 14.85 -12.67 -2.00
N LEU A 51 15.97 -12.84 -1.30
CA LEU A 51 16.46 -14.15 -0.90
C LEU A 51 15.47 -14.87 0.02
N MET A 52 14.92 -14.18 1.02
CA MET A 52 13.94 -14.75 1.95
C MET A 52 12.63 -15.10 1.25
N GLY A 53 12.11 -14.24 0.37
CA GLY A 53 10.90 -14.51 -0.42
C GLY A 53 11.05 -15.75 -1.28
N ASN A 54 12.16 -15.87 -2.02
CA ASN A 54 12.47 -17.04 -2.85
C ASN A 54 12.71 -18.30 -2.03
N LEU A 55 13.36 -18.19 -0.86
CA LEU A 55 13.59 -19.33 0.03
C LEU A 55 12.26 -19.88 0.56
N CYS A 56 11.35 -19.00 1.00
CA CYS A 56 10.01 -19.39 1.45
C CYS A 56 9.24 -20.12 0.35
N ASP A 57 9.25 -19.60 -0.89
CA ASP A 57 8.56 -20.19 -2.02
C ASP A 57 9.09 -21.61 -2.35
N ARG A 58 10.41 -21.77 -2.39
CA ARG A 58 11.05 -23.08 -2.61
C ARG A 58 10.73 -24.07 -1.49
N LEU A 59 10.81 -23.62 -0.24
CA LEU A 59 10.53 -24.47 0.92
C LEU A 59 9.08 -24.95 0.91
N ILE A 60 8.13 -24.08 0.59
CA ILE A 60 6.71 -24.42 0.52
C ILE A 60 6.43 -25.36 -0.65
N SER A 61 7.04 -25.11 -1.82
CA SER A 61 6.92 -25.98 -2.98
C SER A 61 7.39 -27.40 -2.65
N LEU A 62 8.52 -27.51 -1.92
CA LEU A 62 9.04 -28.80 -1.46
C LEU A 62 8.09 -29.49 -0.45
N LEU A 63 7.61 -28.75 0.55
CA LEU A 63 6.72 -29.28 1.58
C LEU A 63 5.37 -29.74 1.02
N ARG A 64 4.81 -29.01 0.06
CA ARG A 64 3.53 -29.33 -0.59
C ARG A 64 3.67 -30.27 -1.79
N ARG A 65 4.90 -30.68 -2.14
CA ARG A 65 5.21 -31.51 -3.32
C ARG A 65 4.59 -30.92 -4.61
N ARG A 66 4.53 -29.60 -4.73
CA ARG A 66 4.08 -28.90 -5.94
C ARG A 66 5.28 -28.56 -6.81
N VAL A 67 5.04 -28.55 -8.13
CA VAL A 67 6.07 -28.09 -9.07
C VAL A 67 6.28 -26.59 -8.86
N TYR A 68 7.53 -26.23 -8.55
CA TYR A 68 7.94 -24.83 -8.48
C TYR A 68 7.75 -24.17 -9.86
N ARG A 69 7.03 -23.05 -9.90
CA ARG A 69 6.82 -22.27 -11.13
C ARG A 69 7.68 -21.00 -11.10
N PRO A 70 8.90 -21.04 -11.69
CA PRO A 70 9.70 -19.84 -11.82
C PRO A 70 8.99 -18.85 -12.75
N GLY A 71 8.91 -17.56 -12.34
CA GLY A 71 8.32 -16.51 -13.17
C GLY A 71 6.98 -15.96 -12.69
N ASP A 72 6.49 -16.40 -11.56
CA ASP A 72 5.32 -15.83 -10.87
C ASP A 72 5.62 -14.39 -10.34
N TYR A 73 6.84 -14.10 -9.89
CA TYR A 73 7.31 -12.82 -9.35
C TYR A 73 6.47 -12.24 -8.20
N SER A 74 5.44 -12.91 -7.73
CA SER A 74 4.55 -12.39 -6.69
C SER A 74 5.25 -12.35 -5.33
N ASN A 75 6.01 -13.39 -4.97
CA ASN A 75 6.73 -13.43 -3.69
C ASN A 75 7.85 -12.39 -3.64
N GLU A 76 8.57 -12.20 -4.76
CA GLU A 76 9.59 -11.17 -4.89
C GLU A 76 8.99 -9.77 -4.75
N SER A 77 7.84 -9.53 -5.40
CA SER A 77 7.17 -8.23 -5.30
C SER A 77 6.68 -7.94 -3.88
N PHE A 78 6.06 -8.91 -3.21
CA PHE A 78 5.62 -8.75 -1.83
C PHE A 78 6.78 -8.54 -0.87
N ALA A 79 7.87 -9.30 -1.02
CA ALA A 79 9.07 -9.15 -0.20
C ALA A 79 9.71 -7.77 -0.36
N LEU A 80 9.82 -7.26 -1.60
CA LEU A 80 10.34 -5.91 -1.87
C LEU A 80 9.42 -4.83 -1.32
N VAL A 81 8.11 -4.95 -1.49
CA VAL A 81 7.13 -4.00 -0.95
C VAL A 81 7.18 -3.96 0.57
N ILE A 82 7.29 -5.12 1.25
CA ILE A 82 7.48 -5.18 2.71
C ILE A 82 8.78 -4.47 3.10
N ALA A 83 9.90 -4.78 2.44
CA ALA A 83 11.18 -4.15 2.75
C ALA A 83 11.13 -2.63 2.59
N LEU A 84 10.54 -2.13 1.51
CA LEU A 84 10.42 -0.70 1.23
C LEU A 84 9.46 0.05 2.18
N LEU A 85 8.53 -0.66 2.83
CA LEU A 85 7.69 -0.10 3.90
C LEU A 85 8.39 -0.04 5.27
N MET A 86 9.49 -0.77 5.43
CA MET A 86 10.27 -0.77 6.67
C MET A 86 11.24 0.41 6.73
N PRO A 87 11.69 0.82 7.93
CA PRO A 87 12.80 1.76 8.07
C PRO A 87 14.13 1.14 7.64
N ALA A 88 15.07 1.96 7.18
CA ALA A 88 16.41 1.51 6.81
C ALA A 88 17.24 0.98 8.01
N THR A 89 16.80 1.24 9.22
CA THR A 89 17.38 0.75 10.49
C THR A 89 16.84 -0.59 10.95
N VAL A 90 15.84 -1.15 10.27
CA VAL A 90 15.20 -2.42 10.68
C VAL A 90 16.22 -3.55 10.80
N ASP A 91 16.05 -4.41 11.80
CA ASP A 91 16.86 -5.59 11.99
C ASP A 91 16.51 -6.70 11.00
N TRP A 92 17.51 -7.47 10.61
CA TRP A 92 17.37 -8.57 9.64
C TRP A 92 16.31 -9.60 10.02
N TYR A 93 16.22 -9.94 11.32
CA TYR A 93 15.26 -10.93 11.80
C TYR A 93 13.82 -10.42 11.77
N VAL A 94 13.61 -9.12 11.98
CA VAL A 94 12.27 -8.50 11.87
C VAL A 94 11.80 -8.52 10.43
N LEU A 95 12.67 -8.13 9.49
CA LEU A 95 12.37 -8.19 8.07
C LEU A 95 12.12 -9.64 7.62
N ALA A 96 12.92 -10.59 8.08
CA ALA A 96 12.71 -12.01 7.78
C ALA A 96 11.35 -12.50 8.29
N ALA A 97 11.00 -12.19 9.54
CA ALA A 97 9.71 -12.56 10.13
C ALA A 97 8.52 -11.94 9.37
N ALA A 98 8.65 -10.68 8.94
CA ALA A 98 7.64 -10.01 8.13
C ALA A 98 7.42 -10.71 6.79
N ILE A 99 8.49 -11.07 6.08
CA ILE A 99 8.41 -11.74 4.78
C ILE A 99 7.83 -13.14 4.94
N VAL A 100 8.32 -13.90 5.93
CA VAL A 100 7.78 -15.23 6.22
C VAL A 100 6.29 -15.16 6.54
N ALA A 101 5.86 -14.22 7.38
CA ALA A 101 4.44 -14.03 7.70
C ALA A 101 3.62 -13.63 6.46
N GLY A 102 4.12 -12.72 5.64
CA GLY A 102 3.45 -12.31 4.39
C GLY A 102 3.28 -13.47 3.42
N VAL A 103 4.34 -14.23 3.17
CA VAL A 103 4.30 -15.37 2.24
C VAL A 103 3.51 -16.54 2.81
N LEU A 104 3.80 -16.97 4.05
CA LEU A 104 3.12 -18.14 4.64
C LEU A 104 1.66 -17.84 4.98
N ILE A 105 1.43 -16.84 5.84
CA ILE A 105 0.10 -16.55 6.38
C ILE A 105 -0.72 -15.76 5.35
N GLY A 106 -0.13 -14.76 4.69
CA GLY A 106 -0.84 -13.91 3.74
C GLY A 106 -1.21 -14.61 2.44
N LYS A 107 -0.37 -15.53 1.94
CA LYS A 107 -0.55 -16.16 0.62
C LYS A 107 -0.79 -17.67 0.71
N GLU A 108 0.15 -18.41 1.29
CA GLU A 108 0.19 -19.87 1.12
C GLU A 108 -0.87 -20.61 1.95
N VAL A 109 -1.22 -20.14 3.13
CA VAL A 109 -2.27 -20.76 3.96
C VAL A 109 -3.60 -20.81 3.21
N PHE A 110 -3.90 -19.82 2.38
CA PHE A 110 -5.15 -19.72 1.61
C PHE A 110 -5.11 -20.47 0.26
N GLY A 111 -4.03 -21.14 -0.08
CA GLY A 111 -3.93 -21.92 -1.31
C GLY A 111 -2.84 -21.48 -2.29
N GLY A 112 -2.18 -20.39 -2.03
CA GLY A 112 -1.11 -19.82 -2.86
C GLY A 112 -1.60 -18.83 -3.90
N TYR A 113 -0.92 -18.76 -5.03
CA TYR A 113 -1.16 -17.77 -6.07
C TYR A 113 -2.64 -17.69 -6.51
N GLY A 114 -3.21 -16.49 -6.43
CA GLY A 114 -4.57 -16.22 -6.86
C GLY A 114 -5.69 -16.60 -5.89
N SER A 115 -5.37 -17.17 -4.71
CA SER A 115 -6.38 -17.68 -3.78
C SER A 115 -6.41 -16.96 -2.43
N TYR A 116 -5.60 -15.92 -2.24
CA TYR A 116 -5.50 -15.23 -0.95
C TYR A 116 -6.48 -14.04 -0.86
N PRO A 117 -7.21 -13.91 0.26
CA PRO A 117 -8.17 -12.83 0.47
C PRO A 117 -7.52 -11.56 1.00
N PHE A 118 -6.34 -11.64 1.59
CA PHE A 118 -5.62 -10.54 2.21
C PHE A 118 -4.36 -10.21 1.41
N ASN A 119 -4.02 -8.94 1.29
CA ASN A 119 -2.77 -8.53 0.66
C ASN A 119 -1.57 -9.05 1.46
N PRO A 120 -0.71 -9.93 0.88
CA PRO A 120 0.37 -10.58 1.61
C PRO A 120 1.41 -9.59 2.14
N ALA A 121 1.68 -8.49 1.41
CA ALA A 121 2.59 -7.46 1.88
C ALA A 121 2.03 -6.74 3.11
N ALA A 122 0.72 -6.44 3.13
CA ALA A 122 0.07 -5.83 4.29
C ALA A 122 0.06 -6.78 5.50
N VAL A 123 -0.14 -8.10 5.30
CA VAL A 123 -0.06 -9.11 6.37
C VAL A 123 1.33 -9.14 6.97
N GLY A 124 2.37 -9.25 6.14
CA GLY A 124 3.76 -9.29 6.63
C GLY A 124 4.15 -8.04 7.39
N TYR A 125 3.81 -6.86 6.86
CA TYR A 125 4.04 -5.60 7.55
C TYR A 125 3.28 -5.51 8.87
N ALA A 126 2.00 -5.89 8.90
CA ALA A 126 1.18 -5.84 10.11
C ALA A 126 1.73 -6.73 11.23
N VAL A 127 2.20 -7.94 10.90
CA VAL A 127 2.83 -8.84 11.87
C VAL A 127 4.08 -8.20 12.48
N ALA A 128 4.95 -7.61 11.66
CA ALA A 128 6.15 -6.93 12.16
C ALA A 128 5.80 -5.69 12.99
N ALA A 129 4.83 -4.89 12.54
CA ALA A 129 4.40 -3.67 13.21
C ALA A 129 3.80 -3.92 14.61
N VAL A 130 3.09 -5.04 14.77
CA VAL A 130 2.53 -5.44 16.07
C VAL A 130 3.58 -6.08 16.98
N SER A 131 4.49 -6.89 16.42
CA SER A 131 5.47 -7.63 17.18
C SER A 131 6.68 -6.79 17.60
N TRP A 132 7.12 -5.87 16.73
CA TRP A 132 8.30 -5.01 16.93
C TRP A 132 8.02 -3.53 16.59
N PRO A 133 7.05 -2.86 17.24
CA PRO A 133 6.65 -1.50 16.91
C PRO A 133 7.81 -0.50 17.00
N GLU A 134 8.70 -0.69 17.98
CA GLU A 134 9.87 0.16 18.17
C GLU A 134 10.88 0.12 17.01
N GLN A 135 10.94 -0.98 16.27
CA GLN A 135 11.81 -1.10 15.12
C GLN A 135 11.15 -0.69 13.82
N VAL A 136 9.83 -0.83 13.73
CA VAL A 136 9.07 -0.55 12.50
C VAL A 136 8.69 0.92 12.37
N PHE A 137 8.45 1.63 13.49
CA PHE A 137 7.99 3.02 13.47
C PHE A 137 9.05 4.06 13.85
N ARG A 138 10.31 3.66 13.96
CA ARG A 138 11.43 4.58 14.18
C ARG A 138 12.28 4.71 12.92
N TYR A 139 12.27 5.88 12.33
CA TYR A 139 12.99 6.14 11.08
C TYR A 139 14.23 6.97 11.33
N PRO A 140 15.33 6.70 10.63
CA PRO A 140 16.53 7.53 10.67
C PRO A 140 16.25 8.87 9.97
N PRO A 141 16.92 9.96 10.35
CA PRO A 141 16.85 11.19 9.61
C PRO A 141 17.44 11.01 8.19
N PRO A 142 16.97 11.76 7.19
CA PRO A 142 17.50 11.69 5.84
C PRO A 142 18.99 12.05 5.81
N TYR A 143 19.71 11.59 4.80
CA TYR A 143 21.16 11.78 4.62
C TYR A 143 22.03 11.17 5.73
N THR A 144 21.48 10.18 6.45
CA THR A 144 22.24 9.43 7.44
C THR A 144 22.84 8.17 6.81
N SER A 145 24.17 8.07 6.79
CA SER A 145 24.82 6.84 6.37
C SER A 145 24.71 5.78 7.47
N ILE A 146 23.92 4.76 7.19
CA ILE A 146 23.63 3.68 8.15
C ILE A 146 24.65 2.55 7.97
N PRO A 147 25.24 2.02 9.07
CA PRO A 147 26.11 0.86 9.01
C PRO A 147 25.43 -0.36 8.38
N LEU A 148 26.17 -1.17 7.62
CA LEU A 148 25.61 -2.24 6.80
C LEU A 148 24.94 -3.36 7.62
N TRP A 149 25.54 -3.73 8.74
CA TRP A 149 25.15 -4.91 9.52
C TRP A 149 24.35 -4.58 10.78
N ASP A 150 24.77 -3.58 11.54
CA ASP A 150 24.16 -3.21 12.82
C ASP A 150 23.76 -1.74 12.82
N ALA A 151 22.49 -1.46 13.04
CA ALA A 151 21.95 -0.10 13.10
C ALA A 151 21.54 0.30 14.52
N SER A 152 21.86 -0.47 15.56
CA SER A 152 21.43 -0.24 16.94
C SER A 152 21.90 1.11 17.50
N GLY A 153 23.00 1.66 16.99
CA GLY A 153 23.54 2.96 17.41
C GLY A 153 23.06 4.16 16.58
N VAL A 154 22.18 3.96 15.58
CA VAL A 154 21.72 5.04 14.70
C VAL A 154 20.63 5.84 15.40
N ALA A 155 20.82 7.16 15.47
CA ALA A 155 19.80 8.07 16.00
C ALA A 155 18.54 8.02 15.11
N THR A 156 17.38 7.92 15.75
CA THR A 156 16.07 8.01 15.09
C THR A 156 15.46 9.37 15.32
N ALA A 157 14.79 9.92 14.30
CA ALA A 157 14.09 11.19 14.39
C ALA A 157 12.61 10.97 14.74
N SER A 158 11.98 12.01 15.32
CA SER A 158 10.53 12.06 15.43
C SER A 158 9.92 12.06 14.03
N THR A 159 8.89 11.27 13.83
CA THR A 159 8.22 11.20 12.54
C THR A 159 7.34 12.43 12.31
N ILE A 160 7.07 12.72 11.04
CA ILE A 160 6.10 13.77 10.70
C ILE A 160 4.72 13.43 11.27
N SER A 161 4.35 12.16 11.26
CA SER A 161 3.08 11.71 11.83
C SER A 161 2.99 11.96 13.34
N ASP A 162 4.07 11.79 14.08
CA ASP A 162 4.12 12.12 15.51
C ASP A 162 3.98 13.63 15.74
N THR A 163 4.65 14.43 14.92
CA THR A 163 4.52 15.90 14.95
C THR A 163 3.08 16.32 14.65
N LEU A 164 2.45 15.76 13.63
CA LEU A 164 1.05 16.04 13.28
C LEU A 164 0.09 15.57 14.39
N ARG A 165 0.39 14.45 15.03
CA ARG A 165 -0.42 13.90 16.12
C ARG A 165 -0.38 14.77 17.37
N SER A 166 0.76 15.38 17.66
CA SER A 166 0.92 16.36 18.74
C SER A 166 0.36 17.75 18.41
N GLY A 167 -0.23 17.93 17.21
CA GLY A 167 -0.76 19.22 16.75
C GLY A 167 0.33 20.18 16.25
N GLY A 168 1.57 19.70 16.08
CA GLY A 168 2.70 20.49 15.62
C GLY A 168 2.59 20.88 14.13
N LEU A 169 3.27 21.97 13.78
CA LEU A 169 3.40 22.44 12.38
C LEU A 169 4.65 21.84 11.75
N ILE A 170 4.54 21.44 10.50
CA ILE A 170 5.68 20.97 9.71
C ILE A 170 6.41 22.17 9.13
N ASN A 171 7.68 22.34 9.51
CA ASN A 171 8.57 23.39 9.00
C ASN A 171 9.39 22.94 7.77
N LEU A 172 8.84 22.06 6.94
CA LEU A 172 9.46 21.62 5.71
C LEU A 172 8.82 22.30 4.51
N SER A 173 9.64 22.60 3.50
CA SER A 173 9.12 23.08 2.22
C SER A 173 8.31 21.99 1.53
N GLY A 174 7.33 22.36 0.69
CA GLY A 174 6.59 21.38 -0.10
C GLY A 174 7.49 20.56 -1.04
N LEU A 175 8.61 21.15 -1.48
CA LEU A 175 9.59 20.46 -2.32
C LEU A 175 10.37 19.40 -1.52
N SER A 176 10.84 19.75 -0.31
CA SER A 176 11.52 18.80 0.57
C SER A 176 10.61 17.62 0.94
N LEU A 177 9.31 17.86 1.18
CA LEU A 177 8.32 16.81 1.38
C LEU A 177 8.13 15.92 0.14
N ALA A 178 8.10 16.52 -1.06
CA ALA A 178 7.95 15.77 -2.31
C ALA A 178 9.20 14.95 -2.67
N LEU A 179 10.39 15.43 -2.30
CA LEU A 179 11.65 14.71 -2.52
C LEU A 179 11.92 13.64 -1.45
N GLY A 180 11.26 13.72 -0.29
CA GLY A 180 11.43 12.74 0.78
C GLY A 180 12.54 13.09 1.79
N GLU A 181 12.86 14.36 1.95
CA GLU A 181 13.87 14.86 2.89
C GLU A 181 13.35 14.89 4.33
N TYR A 182 12.77 13.77 4.78
CA TYR A 182 12.25 13.60 6.12
C TYR A 182 12.34 12.14 6.58
N ALA A 183 12.20 11.88 7.87
CA ALA A 183 12.23 10.53 8.43
C ALA A 183 10.99 9.74 7.97
N ALA A 184 11.20 8.74 7.12
CA ALA A 184 10.14 7.96 6.47
C ALA A 184 10.59 6.51 6.22
N PRO A 185 9.64 5.60 5.90
CA PRO A 185 9.98 4.27 5.38
C PRO A 185 10.82 4.37 4.10
N MET A 186 11.68 3.40 3.87
CA MET A 186 12.66 3.42 2.77
C MET A 186 12.03 3.79 1.41
N GLY A 187 10.94 3.13 1.03
CA GLY A 187 10.31 3.36 -0.28
C GLY A 187 9.23 4.44 -0.31
N ALA A 188 8.83 4.96 0.85
CA ALA A 188 7.68 5.85 0.94
C ALA A 188 8.06 7.35 1.02
N GLY A 189 9.34 7.69 1.11
CA GLY A 189 9.79 9.07 1.27
C GLY A 189 9.48 9.95 0.06
N SER A 190 9.90 9.57 -1.14
CA SER A 190 9.80 10.42 -2.32
C SER A 190 8.43 10.32 -3.02
N ALA A 191 7.57 11.29 -2.76
CA ALA A 191 6.26 11.38 -3.41
C ALA A 191 6.37 11.55 -4.94
N LEU A 192 7.40 12.27 -5.42
CA LEU A 192 7.61 12.49 -6.85
C LEU A 192 7.86 11.18 -7.60
N VAL A 193 8.76 10.34 -7.08
CA VAL A 193 9.06 9.03 -7.68
C VAL A 193 7.85 8.10 -7.57
N LEU A 194 7.13 8.13 -6.45
CA LEU A 194 5.91 7.32 -6.26
C LEU A 194 4.81 7.68 -7.26
N VAL A 195 4.59 8.98 -7.51
CA VAL A 195 3.62 9.42 -8.53
C VAL A 195 4.06 8.98 -9.92
N ALA A 196 5.35 9.07 -10.25
CA ALA A 196 5.88 8.57 -11.53
C ALA A 196 5.66 7.05 -11.68
N CYS A 197 5.89 6.26 -10.61
CA CYS A 197 5.59 4.83 -10.59
C CYS A 197 4.10 4.55 -10.82
N GLY A 198 3.21 5.31 -10.16
CA GLY A 198 1.76 5.18 -10.35
C GLY A 198 1.31 5.51 -11.78
N LEU A 199 1.87 6.55 -12.36
CA LEU A 199 1.62 6.92 -13.77
C LEU A 199 2.10 5.83 -14.74
N PHE A 200 3.29 5.25 -14.49
CA PHE A 200 3.79 4.14 -15.30
C PHE A 200 2.83 2.95 -15.27
N LEU A 201 2.41 2.49 -14.10
CA LEU A 201 1.47 1.37 -13.95
C LEU A 201 0.12 1.67 -14.61
N TRP A 202 -0.34 2.92 -14.54
CA TRP A 202 -1.58 3.31 -15.18
C TRP A 202 -1.49 3.30 -16.70
N VAL A 203 -0.40 3.82 -17.29
CA VAL A 203 -0.15 3.78 -18.73
C VAL A 203 -0.04 2.35 -19.24
N GLN A 204 0.59 1.47 -18.47
CA GLN A 204 0.69 0.03 -18.77
C GLN A 204 -0.63 -0.73 -18.58
N LYS A 205 -1.66 -0.06 -18.05
CA LYS A 205 -2.98 -0.64 -17.72
C LYS A 205 -2.92 -1.75 -16.65
N ASP A 206 -1.88 -1.77 -15.85
CA ASP A 206 -1.72 -2.74 -14.77
C ASP A 206 -2.57 -2.39 -13.56
N ILE A 207 -2.85 -1.10 -13.34
CA ILE A 207 -3.69 -0.60 -12.25
C ILE A 207 -4.90 0.20 -12.76
N LYS A 208 -5.93 0.19 -11.94
CA LYS A 208 -7.13 1.00 -12.15
C LYS A 208 -7.17 2.10 -11.08
N LEU A 209 -6.97 3.34 -11.47
CA LEU A 209 -6.85 4.49 -10.56
C LEU A 209 -8.07 4.72 -9.65
N SER A 210 -9.21 4.08 -9.91
CA SER A 210 -10.45 4.33 -9.16
C SER A 210 -10.32 4.09 -7.65
N ALA A 211 -9.66 2.99 -7.24
CA ALA A 211 -9.44 2.68 -5.82
C ALA A 211 -8.41 3.64 -5.19
N ALA A 212 -7.29 3.88 -5.87
CA ALA A 212 -6.23 4.77 -5.39
C ALA A 212 -6.70 6.22 -5.25
N LEU A 213 -7.45 6.72 -6.25
CA LEU A 213 -7.98 8.08 -6.21
C LEU A 213 -9.07 8.24 -5.15
N SER A 214 -10.02 7.31 -5.03
CA SER A 214 -11.05 7.37 -3.99
C SER A 214 -10.44 7.30 -2.58
N PHE A 215 -9.39 6.51 -2.38
CA PHE A 215 -8.63 6.45 -1.14
C PHE A 215 -8.00 7.80 -0.79
N LEU A 216 -7.24 8.40 -1.70
CA LEU A 216 -6.57 9.69 -1.47
C LEU A 216 -7.56 10.84 -1.30
N VAL A 217 -8.64 10.86 -2.10
CA VAL A 217 -9.70 11.88 -1.99
C VAL A 217 -10.40 11.78 -0.65
N THR A 218 -10.76 10.56 -0.20
CA THR A 218 -11.41 10.37 1.11
C THR A 218 -10.51 10.81 2.24
N ALA A 219 -9.24 10.42 2.22
CA ALA A 219 -8.26 10.88 3.22
C ALA A 219 -8.14 12.42 3.20
N GLY A 220 -8.01 13.02 2.02
CA GLY A 220 -7.94 14.47 1.87
C GLY A 220 -9.19 15.20 2.39
N VAL A 221 -10.39 14.68 2.12
CA VAL A 221 -11.65 15.25 2.62
C VAL A 221 -11.69 15.19 4.16
N ILE A 222 -11.31 14.05 4.75
CA ILE A 222 -11.30 13.91 6.23
C ILE A 222 -10.32 14.92 6.85
N VAL A 223 -9.12 15.07 6.31
CA VAL A 223 -8.12 16.04 6.80
C VAL A 223 -8.60 17.47 6.62
N PHE A 224 -9.24 17.77 5.49
CA PHE A 224 -9.78 19.12 5.23
C PHE A 224 -10.88 19.50 6.23
N LEU A 225 -11.75 18.55 6.56
CA LEU A 225 -12.83 18.78 7.53
C LEU A 225 -12.31 18.82 8.98
N PHE A 226 -11.36 17.95 9.31
CA PHE A 226 -10.84 17.76 10.67
C PHE A 226 -9.30 17.87 10.69
N PRO A 227 -8.70 19.06 10.48
CA PRO A 227 -7.25 19.23 10.51
C PRO A 227 -6.70 18.96 11.91
N ARG A 228 -5.61 18.18 12.00
CA ARG A 228 -4.95 17.88 13.28
C ARG A 228 -4.00 18.99 13.73
N GLN A 229 -3.48 19.77 12.80
CA GLN A 229 -2.54 20.85 13.10
C GLN A 229 -3.25 21.98 13.84
N LEU A 230 -2.67 22.44 14.94
CA LEU A 230 -3.14 23.59 15.70
C LEU A 230 -2.53 24.87 15.06
N GLY A 231 -3.34 25.72 14.53
CA GLY A 231 -2.86 26.94 13.86
C GLY A 231 -3.97 27.85 13.33
N LEU A 232 -5.21 27.40 13.46
CA LEU A 232 -6.38 28.24 13.14
C LEU A 232 -6.74 29.09 14.36
N THR A 233 -6.68 30.40 14.20
CA THR A 233 -7.34 31.33 15.12
C THR A 233 -8.81 31.46 14.74
N GLU A 234 -9.69 31.57 15.72
CA GLU A 234 -11.15 31.69 15.50
C GLU A 234 -11.53 32.90 14.62
N ASP A 235 -10.68 33.94 14.61
CA ASP A 235 -10.87 35.17 13.82
C ASP A 235 -10.28 35.10 12.40
N ALA A 236 -9.75 33.97 11.94
CA ALA A 236 -9.16 33.86 10.63
C ALA A 236 -10.22 34.00 9.50
N SER A 237 -9.91 34.80 8.47
CA SER A 237 -10.78 34.89 7.30
C SER A 237 -10.97 33.52 6.63
N PHE A 238 -12.11 33.30 5.95
CA PHE A 238 -12.40 32.04 5.26
C PHE A 238 -11.30 31.59 4.31
N ALA A 239 -10.70 32.53 3.57
CA ALA A 239 -9.61 32.23 2.62
C ALA A 239 -8.35 31.74 3.33
N VAL A 240 -7.96 32.34 4.46
CA VAL A 240 -6.81 31.92 5.27
C VAL A 240 -7.05 30.54 5.87
N SER A 241 -8.25 30.32 6.39
CA SER A 241 -8.67 29.01 6.93
C SER A 241 -8.65 27.91 5.86
N ALA A 242 -9.15 28.18 4.65
CA ALA A 242 -9.12 27.23 3.53
C ALA A 242 -7.69 26.90 3.08
N MET A 243 -6.82 27.93 2.97
CA MET A 243 -5.41 27.74 2.60
C MET A 243 -4.66 26.90 3.62
N PHE A 244 -4.89 27.14 4.91
CA PHE A 244 -4.33 26.33 6.00
C PHE A 244 -4.79 24.88 5.90
N ARG A 245 -6.09 24.62 5.71
CA ARG A 245 -6.63 23.27 5.55
C ARG A 245 -6.05 22.53 4.34
N LEU A 246 -5.88 23.21 3.21
CA LEU A 246 -5.21 22.66 2.03
C LEU A 246 -3.76 22.29 2.30
N ARG A 247 -3.04 23.11 3.08
CA ARG A 247 -1.69 22.78 3.54
C ARG A 247 -1.68 21.52 4.39
N CYS A 248 -2.61 21.39 5.33
CA CYS A 248 -2.76 20.17 6.15
C CYS A 248 -3.03 18.93 5.28
N VAL A 249 -3.91 19.04 4.27
CA VAL A 249 -4.17 17.95 3.31
C VAL A 249 -2.91 17.54 2.57
N ARG A 250 -2.15 18.51 2.05
CA ARG A 250 -0.87 18.24 1.39
C ARG A 250 0.08 17.48 2.32
N ASP A 251 0.26 17.97 3.54
CA ASP A 251 1.21 17.43 4.49
C ASP A 251 0.85 16.00 4.91
N GLU A 252 -0.44 15.71 5.12
CA GLU A 252 -0.92 14.38 5.46
C GLU A 252 -0.85 13.39 4.28
N LEU A 253 -1.13 13.83 3.05
CA LEU A 253 -1.09 12.95 1.88
C LEU A 253 0.34 12.63 1.43
N LEU A 254 1.27 13.58 1.58
CA LEU A 254 2.67 13.38 1.20
C LEU A 254 3.47 12.57 2.23
N THR A 255 2.92 12.32 3.42
CA THR A 255 3.60 11.63 4.51
C THR A 255 2.97 10.28 4.84
N GLY A 256 3.64 9.46 5.64
CA GLY A 256 3.09 8.22 6.22
C GLY A 256 2.70 7.15 5.21
N ALA A 257 3.46 6.96 4.16
CA ALA A 257 3.28 5.94 3.13
C ALA A 257 1.90 5.97 2.40
N MET A 258 1.19 7.12 2.41
CA MET A 258 -0.13 7.21 1.77
C MET A 258 -0.07 6.98 0.27
N ILE A 259 0.83 7.69 -0.44
CA ILE A 259 1.00 7.55 -1.90
C ILE A 259 1.58 6.17 -2.23
N PHE A 260 2.55 5.70 -1.44
CA PHE A 260 3.10 4.36 -1.61
C PHE A 260 2.01 3.29 -1.58
N SER A 261 1.14 3.36 -0.57
CA SER A 261 0.04 2.40 -0.41
C SER A 261 -1.00 2.51 -1.52
N ALA A 262 -1.30 3.73 -1.98
CA ALA A 262 -2.20 3.96 -3.11
C ALA A 262 -1.70 3.30 -4.40
N VAL A 263 -0.38 3.27 -4.61
CA VAL A 263 0.24 2.72 -5.82
C VAL A 263 0.47 1.21 -5.71
N PHE A 264 1.10 0.75 -4.63
CA PHE A 264 1.64 -0.61 -4.52
C PHE A 264 0.75 -1.58 -3.73
N LEU A 265 -0.09 -1.10 -2.80
CA LEU A 265 -0.89 -1.99 -1.95
C LEU A 265 -2.35 -2.10 -2.37
N LEU A 266 -3.01 -0.98 -2.69
CA LEU A 266 -4.45 -0.96 -2.96
C LEU A 266 -4.84 -1.61 -4.28
N ASN A 267 -3.93 -1.65 -5.25
CA ASN A 267 -4.19 -2.13 -6.61
C ASN A 267 -3.79 -3.60 -6.82
N GLU A 268 -3.58 -4.35 -5.74
CA GLU A 268 -3.25 -5.76 -5.82
C GLU A 268 -4.41 -6.53 -6.49
N PRO A 269 -4.14 -7.30 -7.58
CA PRO A 269 -5.19 -7.83 -8.44
C PRO A 269 -6.21 -8.76 -7.77
N TYR A 270 -5.80 -9.54 -6.77
CA TYR A 270 -6.65 -10.55 -6.14
C TYR A 270 -7.40 -10.05 -4.89
N THR A 271 -6.92 -8.97 -4.27
CA THR A 271 -7.50 -8.46 -3.01
C THR A 271 -8.32 -7.20 -3.18
N CYS A 272 -8.10 -6.47 -4.27
CA CYS A 272 -8.90 -5.30 -4.64
C CYS A 272 -10.23 -5.73 -5.27
N ALA A 273 -11.31 -4.98 -5.02
CA ALA A 273 -12.60 -5.20 -5.66
C ALA A 273 -12.51 -5.15 -7.20
N HIS A 274 -13.23 -6.05 -7.87
CA HIS A 274 -13.11 -6.23 -9.33
C HIS A 274 -13.96 -5.23 -10.12
N HIS A 275 -15.13 -4.84 -9.61
CA HIS A 275 -16.06 -3.94 -10.24
C HIS A 275 -15.75 -2.45 -9.95
N ARG A 276 -16.23 -1.54 -10.79
CA ARG A 276 -15.89 -0.12 -10.69
C ARG A 276 -16.42 0.54 -9.42
N LEU A 277 -17.69 0.31 -9.07
CA LEU A 277 -18.30 0.85 -7.85
C LEU A 277 -17.68 0.22 -6.62
N GLY A 278 -17.48 -1.11 -6.63
CA GLY A 278 -16.81 -1.85 -5.56
C GLY A 278 -15.42 -1.27 -5.28
N ARG A 279 -14.63 -0.96 -6.32
CA ARG A 279 -13.30 -0.31 -6.16
C ARG A 279 -13.38 1.09 -5.54
N ILE A 280 -14.37 1.89 -5.93
CA ILE A 280 -14.55 3.23 -5.34
C ILE A 280 -14.92 3.11 -3.87
N LEU A 281 -15.88 2.25 -3.53
CA LEU A 281 -16.27 1.99 -2.14
C LEU A 281 -15.12 1.40 -1.32
N TYR A 282 -14.38 0.46 -1.90
CA TYR A 282 -13.17 -0.12 -1.31
C TYR A 282 -12.15 0.97 -0.96
N GLY A 283 -11.83 1.86 -1.90
CA GLY A 283 -10.91 2.97 -1.66
C GLY A 283 -11.43 3.96 -0.61
N ILE A 284 -12.72 4.28 -0.61
CA ILE A 284 -13.35 5.13 0.41
C ILE A 284 -13.19 4.50 1.80
N MET A 285 -13.49 3.21 1.93
CA MET A 285 -13.40 2.50 3.21
C MET A 285 -11.95 2.42 3.71
N VAL A 286 -11.00 2.04 2.84
CA VAL A 286 -9.58 2.02 3.21
C VAL A 286 -9.12 3.42 3.63
N GLY A 287 -9.55 4.49 2.92
CA GLY A 287 -9.24 5.87 3.27
C GLY A 287 -9.78 6.27 4.64
N ALA A 288 -11.04 5.97 4.92
CA ALA A 288 -11.68 6.28 6.19
C ALA A 288 -11.01 5.53 7.36
N PHE A 289 -10.79 4.22 7.22
CA PHE A 289 -10.11 3.42 8.25
C PHE A 289 -8.66 3.86 8.45
N THR A 290 -7.94 4.19 7.37
CA THR A 290 -6.57 4.69 7.48
C THR A 290 -6.50 5.97 8.29
N MET A 291 -7.39 6.92 7.99
CA MET A 291 -7.46 8.17 8.76
C MET A 291 -7.88 7.91 10.20
N GLY A 292 -8.80 6.97 10.45
CA GLY A 292 -9.14 6.51 11.80
C GLY A 292 -7.92 6.00 12.56
N PHE A 293 -7.12 5.12 11.97
CA PHE A 293 -5.87 4.64 12.59
C PHE A 293 -4.85 5.75 12.80
N ARG A 294 -4.73 6.72 11.88
CA ARG A 294 -3.80 7.85 12.02
C ARG A 294 -4.24 8.86 13.08
N TYR A 295 -5.55 9.08 13.28
CA TYR A 295 -6.07 10.03 14.27
C TYR A 295 -6.11 9.45 15.67
N PHE A 296 -6.53 8.21 15.82
CA PHE A 296 -6.79 7.57 17.10
C PHE A 296 -5.76 6.49 17.46
N GLY A 297 -5.06 5.95 16.47
CA GLY A 297 -4.10 4.87 16.67
C GLY A 297 -2.71 5.36 17.04
N VAL A 298 -1.85 4.41 17.40
CA VAL A 298 -0.43 4.63 17.69
C VAL A 298 0.42 4.45 16.39
N TYR A 299 -0.13 3.75 15.41
CA TYR A 299 0.60 3.32 14.23
C TYR A 299 0.63 4.38 13.13
N GLU A 300 1.83 4.80 12.73
CA GLU A 300 2.02 5.78 11.66
C GLU A 300 1.50 5.28 10.31
N THR A 301 1.81 4.03 9.97
CA THR A 301 1.41 3.40 8.71
C THR A 301 0.13 2.58 8.93
N GLY A 302 -0.95 3.26 9.35
CA GLY A 302 -2.25 2.63 9.58
C GLY A 302 -2.89 2.01 8.33
N VAL A 303 -2.38 2.33 7.13
CA VAL A 303 -2.93 1.85 5.85
C VAL A 303 -2.93 0.33 5.75
N CYS A 304 -1.88 -0.36 6.21
CA CYS A 304 -1.82 -1.82 6.14
C CYS A 304 -2.93 -2.48 6.97
N PHE A 305 -3.20 -1.96 8.16
CA PHE A 305 -4.29 -2.46 9.01
C PHE A 305 -5.67 -2.14 8.41
N ALA A 306 -5.85 -0.93 7.88
CA ALA A 306 -7.07 -0.54 7.17
C ALA A 306 -7.33 -1.44 5.96
N LEU A 307 -6.27 -1.73 5.20
CA LEU A 307 -6.34 -2.60 4.03
C LEU A 307 -6.78 -4.01 4.40
N LEU A 308 -6.19 -4.60 5.46
CA LEU A 308 -6.57 -5.93 5.94
C LEU A 308 -8.03 -5.96 6.41
N ALA A 309 -8.48 -4.93 7.13
CA ALA A 309 -9.87 -4.83 7.57
C ALA A 309 -10.83 -4.78 6.37
N VAL A 310 -10.53 -3.99 5.34
CA VAL A 310 -11.39 -3.86 4.15
C VAL A 310 -11.28 -5.07 3.23
N ASN A 311 -10.12 -5.71 3.13
CA ASN A 311 -9.96 -6.94 2.36
C ASN A 311 -10.88 -8.06 2.85
N SER A 312 -11.18 -8.12 4.16
CA SER A 312 -12.10 -9.10 4.71
C SER A 312 -13.52 -8.99 4.15
N ILE A 313 -13.90 -7.83 3.66
CA ILE A 313 -15.24 -7.54 3.12
C ILE A 313 -15.25 -7.26 1.60
N SER A 314 -14.07 -7.27 0.93
CA SER A 314 -13.97 -6.96 -0.51
C SER A 314 -14.83 -7.89 -1.38
N GLY A 315 -14.87 -9.19 -1.09
CA GLY A 315 -15.73 -10.13 -1.79
C GLY A 315 -17.23 -9.90 -1.57
N TRP A 316 -17.62 -9.32 -0.44
CA TRP A 316 -19.00 -8.91 -0.21
C TRP A 316 -19.36 -7.66 -1.02
N LEU A 317 -18.43 -6.72 -1.16
CA LEU A 317 -18.61 -5.53 -2.01
C LEU A 317 -18.90 -5.91 -3.46
N ASP A 318 -18.13 -6.84 -4.03
CA ASP A 318 -18.34 -7.31 -5.40
C ASP A 318 -19.70 -8.01 -5.58
N ARG A 319 -20.11 -8.87 -4.63
CA ARG A 319 -21.43 -9.53 -4.68
C ARG A 319 -22.58 -8.55 -4.59
N THR A 320 -22.44 -7.51 -3.76
CA THR A 320 -23.47 -6.50 -3.57
C THR A 320 -23.65 -5.66 -4.84
N GLU A 321 -22.56 -5.33 -5.53
CA GLU A 321 -22.62 -4.60 -6.81
C GLU A 321 -23.33 -5.39 -7.90
N VAL A 322 -23.00 -6.68 -8.05
CA VAL A 322 -23.66 -7.58 -9.00
C VAL A 322 -25.17 -7.64 -8.71
N HIS A 323 -25.54 -7.84 -7.46
CA HIS A 323 -26.95 -7.92 -7.07
C HIS A 323 -27.71 -6.59 -7.30
N LEU A 324 -27.08 -5.46 -7.01
CA LEU A 324 -27.66 -4.13 -7.28
C LEU A 324 -27.85 -3.92 -8.79
N TYR A 325 -26.89 -4.32 -9.61
CA TYR A 325 -26.99 -4.24 -11.06
C TYR A 325 -28.13 -5.10 -11.60
N GLU A 326 -28.30 -6.32 -11.12
CA GLU A 326 -29.42 -7.21 -11.48
C GLU A 326 -30.78 -6.60 -11.11
N LEU A 327 -30.91 -6.03 -9.90
CA LEU A 327 -32.13 -5.36 -9.45
C LEU A 327 -32.48 -4.15 -10.33
N LEU A 328 -31.52 -3.31 -10.64
CA LEU A 328 -31.72 -2.14 -11.49
C LEU A 328 -32.09 -2.55 -12.91
N HIS A 329 -31.44 -3.58 -13.46
CA HIS A 329 -31.72 -4.05 -14.80
C HIS A 329 -33.09 -4.74 -14.91
N SER A 330 -33.49 -5.49 -13.91
CA SER A 330 -34.81 -6.11 -13.83
C SER A 330 -35.92 -5.06 -13.70
N SER A 331 -35.70 -4.02 -12.90
CA SER A 331 -36.62 -2.88 -12.76
C SER A 331 -36.79 -2.11 -14.05
N TRP A 332 -35.68 -1.89 -14.77
CA TRP A 332 -35.70 -1.19 -16.06
C TRP A 332 -36.42 -2.00 -17.14
N LYS A 333 -36.23 -3.33 -17.21
CA LYS A 333 -36.97 -4.24 -18.10
C LYS A 333 -38.48 -4.21 -17.81
N LYS A 334 -38.91 -4.17 -16.55
CA LYS A 334 -40.30 -4.05 -16.17
C LYS A 334 -40.92 -2.71 -16.57
N GLN A 335 -40.16 -1.59 -16.47
CA GLN A 335 -40.65 -0.26 -16.85
C GLN A 335 -40.73 -0.01 -18.36
N THR A 336 -39.83 -0.64 -19.14
CA THR A 336 -39.79 -0.41 -20.59
C THR A 336 -40.66 -1.36 -21.41
N GLY A 337 -41.38 -2.30 -20.77
CA GLY A 337 -42.32 -3.22 -21.46
C GLY A 337 -41.63 -4.16 -22.49
N LYS A 338 -40.29 -4.22 -22.52
CA LYS A 338 -39.52 -5.13 -23.36
C LYS A 338 -39.18 -6.43 -22.64
N GLY A 339 -40.15 -6.99 -21.95
CA GLY A 339 -40.17 -8.34 -21.45
C GLY A 339 -41.19 -9.11 -22.26
N ASP A 340 -40.70 -10.17 -22.94
CA ASP A 340 -41.48 -11.15 -23.68
C ASP A 340 -41.98 -10.74 -25.07
N ALA A 341 -41.05 -10.65 -25.99
CA ALA A 341 -41.34 -10.98 -27.40
C ALA A 341 -40.14 -11.83 -27.89
N VAL A 342 -40.45 -13.15 -28.01
CA VAL A 342 -39.79 -14.31 -28.56
C VAL A 342 -39.05 -15.15 -27.56
#